data_2883551494e50c100a129fd5d7cf105a
#
_entry.id   2883551494e50c100a129fd5d7cf105a
#
_cell.length_a   1.000
_cell.length_b   1.000
_cell.length_c   1.000
_cell.angle_alpha   90.00
_cell.angle_beta   90.00
_cell.angle_gamma   90.00
#
_symmetry.space_group_name_H-M   'P 1'
#
loop_
_entity.id
_entity.type
_entity.pdbx_description
1 polymer ?
#
loop_
_entity_poly.entity_id
_entity_poly.type
_entity_poly.pdbx_seq_one_letter_code
_entity_poly.pdbx_strand_id
1 'polypeptide(L)'
;MTITAGNDIFLALPGETAKGKLHPGKVIEADEGKCIIELEEPLIPEVGAQVNLFLTVRGKFMQQAAAVAQVLESIPKPRVAMNCVGDMVSAEKRQVFRVSVTSLGMLCRIVNERRCPVVDMSVEGFAAIASKQHPVGLIVPTEIYYQDQTICTPARIQTVYKRPDGKFRYGLRPIDKKGVAKKFLRETSSAVQRMQLRRQAGAA
;
A
#
# COMPACT_ATOMS: atom_id res chain seq x y z
N MET A 1 -8.37 -2.68 20.85
CA MET A 1 -7.82 -1.40 20.36
C MET A 1 -8.99 -0.50 20.07
N THR A 2 -8.96 0.77 20.48
CA THR A 2 -10.13 1.67 20.42
C THR A 2 -9.80 2.91 19.61
N ILE A 3 -10.76 3.40 18.86
CA ILE A 3 -10.74 4.74 18.27
C ILE A 3 -10.80 5.74 19.41
N THR A 4 -10.01 6.82 19.33
CA THR A 4 -9.99 7.87 20.36
C THR A 4 -10.20 9.24 19.71
N ALA A 5 -10.82 10.17 20.46
CA ALA A 5 -10.96 11.55 20.03
C ALA A 5 -9.59 12.17 19.72
N GLY A 6 -9.53 13.01 18.70
CA GLY A 6 -8.31 13.64 18.20
C GLY A 6 -7.53 12.82 17.16
N ASN A 7 -7.85 11.55 16.94
CA ASN A 7 -7.19 10.77 15.88
C ASN A 7 -7.53 11.32 14.49
N ASP A 8 -6.53 11.39 13.62
CA ASP A 8 -6.75 11.55 12.20
C ASP A 8 -7.28 10.23 11.65
N ILE A 9 -8.30 10.33 10.79
CA ILE A 9 -8.99 9.18 10.23
C ILE A 9 -9.23 9.40 8.74
N PHE A 10 -9.28 8.29 7.99
CA PHE A 10 -9.66 8.31 6.59
C PHE A 10 -10.87 7.41 6.40
N LEU A 11 -11.90 7.93 5.75
CA LEU A 11 -13.12 7.21 5.41
C LEU A 11 -13.05 6.71 3.96
N ALA A 12 -13.45 5.48 3.72
CA ALA A 12 -13.68 4.95 2.39
C ALA A 12 -15.14 4.47 2.25
N LEU A 13 -15.81 4.97 1.23
CA LEU A 13 -17.15 4.54 0.87
C LEU A 13 -17.14 3.14 0.23
N PRO A 14 -18.31 2.47 0.13
CA PRO A 14 -18.44 1.17 -0.55
C PRO A 14 -17.85 1.22 -1.97
N GLY A 15 -16.98 0.26 -2.30
CA GLY A 15 -16.32 0.17 -3.61
C GLY A 15 -15.12 1.12 -3.81
N GLU A 16 -14.89 2.10 -2.95
CA GLU A 16 -13.76 3.03 -3.07
C GLU A 16 -12.45 2.46 -2.50
N THR A 17 -12.52 1.59 -1.50
CA THR A 17 -11.33 0.93 -0.92
C THR A 17 -10.50 0.21 -1.98
N ALA A 18 -11.14 -0.43 -2.95
CA ALA A 18 -10.45 -1.10 -4.05
C ALA A 18 -9.75 -0.12 -5.00
N LYS A 19 -10.28 1.11 -5.11
CA LYS A 19 -9.74 2.20 -5.93
C LYS A 19 -8.70 3.03 -5.20
N GLY A 20 -8.51 2.80 -3.88
CA GLY A 20 -7.58 3.55 -3.03
C GLY A 20 -8.04 4.98 -2.74
N LYS A 21 -9.33 5.30 -2.94
CA LYS A 21 -9.87 6.62 -2.61
C LYS A 21 -10.21 6.67 -1.12
N LEU A 22 -9.65 7.64 -0.43
CA LEU A 22 -9.81 7.85 1.00
C LEU A 22 -10.15 9.33 1.26
N HIS A 23 -11.13 9.57 2.10
CA HIS A 23 -11.59 10.90 2.47
C HIS A 23 -11.06 11.25 3.87
N PRO A 24 -10.23 12.29 4.01
CA PRO A 24 -9.64 12.65 5.28
C PRO A 24 -10.69 13.24 6.24
N GLY A 25 -10.46 13.00 7.53
CA GLY A 25 -11.29 13.53 8.60
C GLY A 25 -10.62 13.37 9.95
N LYS A 26 -11.31 13.80 10.99
CA LYS A 26 -10.85 13.74 12.38
C LYS A 26 -11.92 13.17 13.29
N VAL A 27 -11.53 12.35 14.23
CA VAL A 27 -12.42 11.86 15.28
C VAL A 27 -12.64 12.97 16.29
N ILE A 28 -13.87 13.43 16.45
CA ILE A 28 -14.26 14.48 17.41
C ILE A 28 -14.59 13.85 18.76
N GLU A 29 -15.38 12.78 18.71
CA GLU A 29 -15.80 12.03 19.92
C GLU A 29 -15.70 10.53 19.64
N ALA A 30 -15.39 9.77 20.66
CA ALA A 30 -15.38 8.30 20.59
C ALA A 30 -15.80 7.71 21.91
N ASP A 31 -16.69 6.74 21.84
CA ASP A 31 -17.17 5.92 22.93
C ASP A 31 -17.19 4.45 22.49
N GLU A 32 -17.52 3.50 23.39
CA GLU A 32 -17.53 2.08 23.06
C GLU A 32 -18.36 1.77 21.82
N GLY A 33 -17.65 1.39 20.72
CA GLY A 33 -18.27 1.02 19.47
C GLY A 33 -18.92 2.15 18.66
N LYS A 34 -18.75 3.42 19.08
CA LYS A 34 -19.29 4.59 18.38
C LYS A 34 -18.24 5.67 18.25
N CYS A 35 -18.30 6.43 17.17
CA CYS A 35 -17.49 7.64 17.02
C CYS A 35 -18.23 8.71 16.20
N ILE A 36 -17.88 9.97 16.44
CA ILE A 36 -18.27 11.11 15.61
C ILE A 36 -17.02 11.56 14.88
N ILE A 37 -17.12 11.62 13.57
CA ILE A 37 -16.03 12.09 12.71
C ILE A 37 -16.45 13.38 11.99
N GLU A 38 -15.51 14.32 11.90
CA GLU A 38 -15.62 15.52 11.08
C GLU A 38 -14.81 15.29 9.81
N LEU A 39 -15.43 15.37 8.65
CA LEU A 39 -14.78 15.21 7.35
C LEU A 39 -14.22 16.54 6.86
N GLU A 40 -13.05 16.51 6.23
CA GLU A 40 -12.42 17.71 5.66
C GLU A 40 -13.06 18.12 4.32
N GLU A 41 -13.64 17.17 3.60
CA GLU A 41 -14.31 17.36 2.33
C GLU A 41 -15.84 17.40 2.53
N PRO A 42 -16.60 18.11 1.68
CA PRO A 42 -18.07 18.18 1.75
C PRO A 42 -18.73 16.86 1.28
N LEU A 43 -18.27 15.75 1.83
CA LEU A 43 -18.79 14.41 1.57
C LEU A 43 -19.83 14.06 2.63
N ILE A 44 -21.06 13.78 2.19
CA ILE A 44 -22.15 13.33 3.06
C ILE A 44 -22.47 11.88 2.71
N PRO A 45 -21.98 10.90 3.50
CA PRO A 45 -22.33 9.50 3.28
C PRO A 45 -23.79 9.24 3.63
N GLU A 46 -24.42 8.28 2.94
CA GLU A 46 -25.79 7.88 3.21
C GLU A 46 -25.90 7.21 4.58
N VAL A 47 -26.98 7.50 5.32
CA VAL A 47 -27.29 6.84 6.58
C VAL A 47 -27.54 5.35 6.32
N GLY A 48 -26.97 4.48 7.14
CA GLY A 48 -26.96 3.03 6.97
C GLY A 48 -25.86 2.49 6.05
N ALA A 49 -25.14 3.35 5.33
CA ALA A 49 -24.03 2.90 4.49
C ALA A 49 -22.94 2.22 5.32
N GLN A 50 -22.46 1.07 4.83
CA GLN A 50 -21.29 0.39 5.39
C GLN A 50 -20.02 1.03 4.85
N VAL A 51 -19.16 1.50 5.72
CA VAL A 51 -17.93 2.21 5.37
C VAL A 51 -16.73 1.56 6.04
N ASN A 52 -15.54 1.87 5.53
CA ASN A 52 -14.29 1.50 6.20
C ASN A 52 -13.60 2.75 6.71
N LEU A 53 -13.25 2.73 7.98
CA LEU A 53 -12.45 3.75 8.67
C LEU A 53 -11.01 3.27 8.74
N PHE A 54 -10.05 4.10 8.34
CA PHE A 54 -8.63 3.82 8.39
C PHE A 54 -7.94 4.84 9.30
N LEU A 55 -7.12 4.38 10.21
CA LEU A 55 -6.40 5.23 11.17
C LEU A 55 -5.09 4.58 11.60
N THR A 56 -4.19 5.40 12.15
CA THR A 56 -2.94 4.89 12.73
C THR A 56 -3.10 4.72 14.22
N VAL A 57 -2.93 3.49 14.70
CA VAL A 57 -2.96 3.16 16.13
C VAL A 57 -1.61 2.55 16.53
N ARG A 58 -0.90 3.20 17.45
CA ARG A 58 0.44 2.76 17.90
C ARG A 58 1.41 2.49 16.74
N GLY A 59 1.40 3.37 15.73
CA GLY A 59 2.27 3.26 14.54
C GLY A 59 1.86 2.20 13.52
N LYS A 60 0.72 1.52 13.70
CA LYS A 60 0.17 0.55 12.76
C LYS A 60 -1.04 1.12 12.05
N PHE A 61 -1.10 0.94 10.73
CA PHE A 61 -2.27 1.33 9.94
C PHE A 61 -3.36 0.28 10.10
N MET A 62 -4.49 0.69 10.63
CA MET A 62 -5.61 -0.16 11.03
C MET A 62 -6.86 0.19 10.23
N GLN A 63 -7.74 -0.79 10.08
CA GLN A 63 -9.05 -0.65 9.45
C GLN A 63 -10.13 -1.08 10.44
N GLN A 64 -11.19 -0.26 10.53
CA GLN A 64 -12.39 -0.55 11.29
C GLN A 64 -13.59 -0.46 10.36
N ALA A 65 -14.39 -1.52 10.26
CA ALA A 65 -15.68 -1.42 9.60
C ALA A 65 -16.65 -0.60 10.47
N ALA A 66 -17.46 0.22 9.83
CA ALA A 66 -18.46 1.02 10.52
C ALA A 66 -19.72 1.19 9.65
N ALA A 67 -20.85 1.48 10.29
CA ALA A 67 -22.08 1.90 9.64
C ALA A 67 -22.36 3.36 9.97
N VAL A 68 -22.78 4.12 8.98
CA VAL A 68 -23.23 5.51 9.17
C VAL A 68 -24.52 5.50 9.97
N ALA A 69 -24.48 6.02 11.20
CA ALA A 69 -25.65 6.05 12.08
C ALA A 69 -26.51 7.30 11.82
N GLN A 70 -25.86 8.44 11.68
CA GLN A 70 -26.53 9.73 11.50
C GLN A 70 -25.57 10.76 10.91
N VAL A 71 -26.08 11.68 10.09
CA VAL A 71 -25.40 12.92 9.70
C VAL A 71 -25.83 14.00 10.67
N LEU A 72 -24.91 14.52 11.47
CA LEU A 72 -25.17 15.51 12.50
C LEU A 72 -25.11 16.93 11.95
N GLU A 73 -24.12 17.20 11.11
CA GLU A 73 -23.91 18.48 10.42
C GLU A 73 -23.48 18.22 8.99
N SER A 74 -23.90 19.11 8.07
CA SER A 74 -23.56 19.00 6.65
C SER A 74 -22.61 20.11 6.18
N ILE A 75 -22.61 21.26 6.82
CA ILE A 75 -21.89 22.48 6.43
C ILE A 75 -21.37 23.18 7.70
N PRO A 76 -20.13 23.76 7.71
CA PRO A 76 -19.16 23.79 6.61
C PRO A 76 -18.37 22.50 6.48
N LYS A 77 -18.28 21.70 7.55
CA LYS A 77 -17.60 20.41 7.59
C LYS A 77 -18.58 19.35 8.05
N PRO A 78 -18.84 18.32 7.24
CA PRO A 78 -19.77 17.27 7.63
C PRO A 78 -19.32 16.57 8.91
N ARG A 79 -20.25 16.44 9.86
CA ARG A 79 -20.08 15.62 11.06
C ARG A 79 -21.01 14.42 11.00
N VAL A 80 -20.42 13.26 11.15
CA VAL A 80 -21.11 12.00 10.94
C VAL A 80 -20.90 11.09 12.15
N ALA A 81 -22.00 10.63 12.73
CA ALA A 81 -21.98 9.60 13.77
C ALA A 81 -21.89 8.22 13.12
N MET A 82 -20.99 7.40 13.62
CA MET A 82 -20.67 6.06 13.13
C MET A 82 -20.84 5.02 14.24
N ASN A 83 -21.41 3.86 13.89
CA ASN A 83 -21.37 2.67 14.72
C ASN A 83 -20.26 1.76 14.20
N CYS A 84 -19.26 1.46 14.98
CA CYS A 84 -18.20 0.52 14.64
C CYS A 84 -18.75 -0.92 14.64
N VAL A 85 -18.35 -1.71 13.66
CA VAL A 85 -18.82 -3.09 13.46
C VAL A 85 -17.63 -4.04 13.52
N GLY A 86 -17.70 -5.03 14.42
CA GLY A 86 -16.63 -6.02 14.59
C GLY A 86 -15.33 -5.45 15.16
N ASP A 87 -14.28 -6.23 15.03
CA ASP A 87 -12.96 -5.86 15.55
C ASP A 87 -12.16 -5.01 14.55
N MET A 88 -11.30 -4.15 15.10
CA MET A 88 -10.32 -3.41 14.34
C MET A 88 -9.24 -4.37 13.82
N VAL A 89 -9.02 -4.39 12.51
CA VAL A 89 -8.04 -5.27 11.84
C VAL A 89 -6.92 -4.47 11.22
N SER A 90 -5.77 -5.11 10.96
CA SER A 90 -4.69 -4.45 10.24
C SER A 90 -5.12 -4.11 8.81
N ALA A 91 -5.02 -2.83 8.44
CA ALA A 91 -5.21 -2.36 7.07
C ALA A 91 -3.97 -2.61 6.20
N GLU A 92 -2.84 -2.99 6.80
CA GLU A 92 -1.62 -3.35 6.11
C GLU A 92 -1.84 -4.65 5.33
N LYS A 93 -2.25 -4.55 4.09
CA LYS A 93 -2.43 -5.69 3.18
C LYS A 93 -1.10 -6.35 2.80
N ARG A 94 0.01 -5.67 3.08
CA ARG A 94 1.34 -6.16 2.75
C ARG A 94 1.95 -6.86 3.96
N GLN A 95 2.19 -8.15 3.84
CA GLN A 95 2.89 -8.92 4.87
C GLN A 95 4.36 -8.55 5.00
N VAL A 96 4.89 -7.82 4.01
CA VAL A 96 6.32 -7.54 3.90
C VAL A 96 6.55 -6.08 3.49
N PHE A 97 7.40 -5.40 4.26
CA PHE A 97 7.83 -4.03 3.97
C PHE A 97 8.53 -3.93 2.61
N ARG A 98 8.26 -2.85 1.87
CA ARG A 98 8.89 -2.56 0.58
C ARG A 98 9.73 -1.30 0.67
N VAL A 99 10.91 -1.36 0.09
CA VAL A 99 11.81 -0.21 -0.03
C VAL A 99 11.84 0.28 -1.48
N SER A 100 11.85 1.60 -1.66
CA SER A 100 12.12 2.17 -2.98
C SER A 100 13.58 1.95 -3.35
N VAL A 101 13.84 1.43 -4.55
CA VAL A 101 15.19 1.19 -5.08
C VAL A 101 15.48 2.03 -6.33
N THR A 102 14.62 3.00 -6.63
CA THR A 102 14.76 3.88 -7.80
C THR A 102 16.10 4.60 -7.83
N SER A 103 16.60 5.05 -6.67
CA SER A 103 17.90 5.74 -6.55
C SER A 103 19.11 4.84 -6.77
N LEU A 104 18.92 3.52 -6.80
CA LEU A 104 20.01 2.56 -7.03
C LEU A 104 20.25 2.27 -8.52
N GLY A 105 19.37 2.76 -9.41
CA GLY A 105 19.49 2.51 -10.85
C GLY A 105 19.36 1.02 -11.24
N MET A 106 18.72 0.21 -10.39
CA MET A 106 18.53 -1.22 -10.67
C MET A 106 17.69 -1.44 -11.92
N LEU A 107 18.11 -2.37 -12.75
CA LEU A 107 17.43 -2.75 -13.97
C LEU A 107 17.06 -4.23 -13.93
N CYS A 108 16.05 -4.61 -14.71
CA CYS A 108 15.76 -6.01 -14.95
C CYS A 108 15.39 -6.27 -16.41
N ARG A 109 15.44 -7.55 -16.79
CA ARG A 109 14.80 -8.06 -18.02
C ARG A 109 13.51 -8.78 -17.62
N ILE A 110 12.44 -8.48 -18.35
CA ILE A 110 11.15 -9.18 -18.22
C ILE A 110 10.81 -9.76 -19.58
N VAL A 111 10.80 -11.08 -19.70
CA VAL A 111 10.69 -11.79 -20.99
C VAL A 111 11.80 -11.33 -21.94
N ASN A 112 11.44 -10.62 -23.02
CA ASN A 112 12.36 -10.10 -24.02
C ASN A 112 12.61 -8.59 -23.89
N GLU A 113 11.97 -7.91 -22.92
CA GLU A 113 12.16 -6.50 -22.68
C GLU A 113 13.32 -6.29 -21.71
N ARG A 114 14.38 -5.65 -22.20
CA ARG A 114 15.59 -5.34 -21.43
C ARG A 114 15.50 -3.96 -20.79
N ARG A 115 16.31 -3.72 -19.74
CA ARG A 115 16.47 -2.42 -19.09
C ARG A 115 15.18 -1.88 -18.47
N CYS A 116 14.30 -2.76 -18.00
CA CYS A 116 13.13 -2.38 -17.22
C CYS A 116 13.58 -1.85 -15.85
N PRO A 117 13.32 -0.58 -15.47
CA PRO A 117 13.73 -0.07 -14.18
C PRO A 117 12.97 -0.77 -13.04
N VAL A 118 13.72 -1.21 -12.03
CA VAL A 118 13.16 -1.71 -10.77
C VAL A 118 12.88 -0.52 -9.86
N VAL A 119 11.66 -0.40 -9.36
CA VAL A 119 11.20 0.79 -8.61
C VAL A 119 11.05 0.55 -7.12
N ASP A 120 10.63 -0.64 -6.73
CA ASP A 120 10.60 -1.05 -5.32
C ASP A 120 10.89 -2.54 -5.17
N MET A 121 11.28 -2.92 -3.96
CA MET A 121 11.69 -4.27 -3.61
C MET A 121 11.28 -4.62 -2.19
N SER A 122 11.03 -5.89 -1.95
CA SER A 122 10.84 -6.48 -0.62
C SER A 122 11.55 -7.83 -0.56
N VAL A 123 11.54 -8.48 0.59
CA VAL A 123 12.12 -9.84 0.73
C VAL A 123 11.40 -10.91 -0.11
N GLU A 124 10.19 -10.64 -0.58
CA GLU A 124 9.37 -11.61 -1.35
C GLU A 124 9.28 -11.31 -2.84
N GLY A 125 9.58 -10.09 -3.26
CA GLY A 125 9.43 -9.69 -4.65
C GLY A 125 9.88 -8.28 -4.94
N PHE A 126 9.72 -7.88 -6.19
CA PHE A 126 10.10 -6.56 -6.67
C PHE A 126 9.05 -6.01 -7.64
N ALA A 127 9.06 -4.70 -7.83
CA ALA A 127 8.29 -4.07 -8.88
C ALA A 127 9.18 -3.44 -9.94
N ALA A 128 8.78 -3.59 -11.20
CA ALA A 128 9.49 -3.01 -12.34
C ALA A 128 8.52 -2.39 -13.35
N ILE A 129 9.05 -1.52 -14.18
CA ILE A 129 8.28 -0.84 -15.24
C ILE A 129 8.73 -1.40 -16.58
N ALA A 130 7.74 -1.80 -17.40
CA ALA A 130 7.96 -2.31 -18.75
C ALA A 130 6.96 -1.68 -19.73
N SER A 131 7.24 -1.74 -21.03
CA SER A 131 6.42 -1.13 -22.07
C SER A 131 5.34 -2.09 -22.60
N LYS A 132 5.60 -3.39 -22.56
CA LYS A 132 4.68 -4.41 -23.05
C LYS A 132 3.75 -4.90 -21.95
N GLN A 133 2.49 -5.15 -22.30
CA GLN A 133 1.53 -5.73 -21.36
C GLN A 133 1.61 -7.25 -21.35
N HIS A 134 1.65 -7.82 -20.15
CA HIS A 134 1.56 -9.26 -19.89
C HIS A 134 0.47 -9.52 -18.83
N PRO A 135 -0.25 -10.65 -18.90
CA PRO A 135 -1.33 -10.94 -17.95
C PRO A 135 -0.80 -11.27 -16.56
N VAL A 136 -1.62 -10.98 -15.55
CA VAL A 136 -1.41 -11.44 -14.16
C VAL A 136 -1.42 -12.97 -14.12
N GLY A 137 -0.59 -13.55 -13.27
CA GLY A 137 -0.44 -15.00 -13.09
C GLY A 137 0.60 -15.64 -14.01
N LEU A 138 0.98 -14.97 -15.12
CA LEU A 138 1.99 -15.49 -16.03
C LEU A 138 3.34 -15.64 -15.32
N ILE A 139 4.02 -16.75 -15.58
CA ILE A 139 5.40 -17.00 -15.15
C ILE A 139 6.31 -16.60 -16.30
N VAL A 140 7.21 -15.67 -16.04
CA VAL A 140 8.12 -15.09 -17.04
C VAL A 140 9.58 -15.26 -16.60
N PRO A 141 10.50 -15.49 -17.55
CA PRO A 141 11.92 -15.41 -17.25
C PRO A 141 12.29 -13.96 -16.91
N THR A 142 13.01 -13.78 -15.81
CA THR A 142 13.50 -12.48 -15.38
C THR A 142 14.98 -12.54 -15.06
N GLU A 143 15.67 -11.43 -15.30
CA GLU A 143 17.04 -11.19 -14.88
C GLU A 143 17.09 -9.84 -14.18
N ILE A 144 17.63 -9.80 -12.97
CA ILE A 144 17.81 -8.57 -12.19
C ILE A 144 19.28 -8.21 -12.26
N TYR A 145 19.59 -6.98 -12.66
CA TYR A 145 20.94 -6.44 -12.76
C TYR A 145 21.15 -5.40 -11.67
N TYR A 146 22.14 -5.63 -10.83
CA TYR A 146 22.50 -4.68 -9.78
C TYR A 146 24.00 -4.79 -9.49
N GLN A 147 24.74 -3.67 -9.65
CA GLN A 147 26.20 -3.67 -9.61
C GLN A 147 26.74 -4.73 -10.60
N ASP A 148 27.67 -5.57 -10.15
CA ASP A 148 28.26 -6.63 -10.97
C ASP A 148 27.53 -7.97 -10.87
N GLN A 149 26.30 -7.97 -10.31
CA GLN A 149 25.49 -9.18 -10.11
C GLN A 149 24.35 -9.26 -11.10
N THR A 150 24.13 -10.46 -11.63
CA THR A 150 22.95 -10.80 -12.42
C THR A 150 22.25 -11.98 -11.77
N ILE A 151 20.98 -11.78 -11.39
CA ILE A 151 20.15 -12.82 -10.79
C ILE A 151 19.12 -13.27 -11.80
N CYS A 152 19.31 -14.46 -12.34
CA CYS A 152 18.34 -15.09 -13.26
C CYS A 152 17.35 -15.95 -12.49
N THR A 153 16.07 -15.66 -12.62
CA THR A 153 15.01 -16.43 -11.96
C THR A 153 13.69 -16.30 -12.72
N PRO A 154 12.90 -17.37 -12.86
CA PRO A 154 11.52 -17.21 -13.26
C PRO A 154 10.75 -16.45 -12.18
N ALA A 155 9.85 -15.56 -12.59
CA ALA A 155 9.00 -14.83 -11.66
C ALA A 155 7.54 -14.87 -12.12
N ARG A 156 6.63 -14.95 -11.16
CA ARG A 156 5.18 -14.83 -11.41
C ARG A 156 4.78 -13.37 -11.35
N ILE A 157 4.04 -12.93 -12.36
CA ILE A 157 3.39 -11.62 -12.36
C ILE A 157 2.23 -11.66 -11.35
N GLN A 158 2.33 -10.89 -10.26
CA GLN A 158 1.30 -10.81 -9.22
C GLN A 158 0.30 -9.69 -9.48
N THR A 159 0.78 -8.56 -10.00
CA THR A 159 -0.02 -7.37 -10.28
C THR A 159 0.47 -6.66 -11.52
N VAL A 160 -0.45 -6.01 -12.23
CA VAL A 160 -0.17 -5.16 -13.40
C VAL A 160 -0.98 -3.89 -13.27
N TYR A 161 -0.31 -2.74 -13.33
CA TYR A 161 -0.96 -1.43 -13.32
C TYR A 161 -0.51 -0.64 -14.54
N LYS A 162 -1.46 -0.18 -15.36
CA LYS A 162 -1.19 0.75 -16.44
C LYS A 162 -0.88 2.14 -15.85
N ARG A 163 0.22 2.70 -16.26
CA ARG A 163 0.67 4.04 -15.85
C ARG A 163 0.16 5.12 -16.82
N PRO A 164 0.09 6.39 -16.40
CA PRO A 164 -0.28 7.51 -17.27
C PRO A 164 0.66 7.67 -18.48
N ASP A 165 1.94 7.27 -18.36
CA ASP A 165 2.93 7.30 -19.44
C ASP A 165 2.79 6.13 -20.45
N GLY A 166 1.70 5.37 -20.39
CA GLY A 166 1.41 4.23 -21.26
C GLY A 166 2.16 2.95 -20.92
N LYS A 167 3.11 2.99 -19.99
CA LYS A 167 3.86 1.82 -19.51
C LYS A 167 3.08 1.04 -18.46
N PHE A 168 3.60 -0.11 -18.08
CA PHE A 168 3.01 -1.01 -17.09
C PHE A 168 3.96 -1.20 -15.92
N ARG A 169 3.43 -1.04 -14.70
CA ARG A 169 4.14 -1.39 -13.48
C ARG A 169 3.73 -2.79 -13.06
N TYR A 170 4.70 -3.67 -12.99
CA TYR A 170 4.56 -5.07 -12.60
C TYR A 170 4.97 -5.28 -11.16
N GLY A 171 4.17 -6.03 -10.39
CA GLY A 171 4.61 -6.69 -9.18
C GLY A 171 5.01 -8.13 -9.52
N LEU A 172 6.26 -8.49 -9.25
CA LEU A 172 6.89 -9.76 -9.62
C LEU A 172 7.32 -10.52 -8.37
N ARG A 173 6.97 -11.81 -8.29
CA ARG A 173 7.40 -12.71 -7.23
C ARG A 173 8.27 -13.81 -7.83
N PRO A 174 9.56 -13.90 -7.48
CA PRO A 174 10.43 -14.97 -7.93
C PRO A 174 9.92 -16.35 -7.55
N ILE A 175 10.04 -17.29 -8.48
CA ILE A 175 9.79 -18.70 -8.25
C ILE A 175 11.16 -19.36 -8.13
N ASP A 176 11.76 -19.22 -6.95
CA ASP A 176 13.14 -19.62 -6.71
C ASP A 176 13.22 -20.84 -5.81
N LYS A 177 13.43 -22.01 -6.42
CA LYS A 177 13.61 -23.28 -5.69
C LYS A 177 14.96 -23.34 -4.94
N LYS A 178 15.98 -22.61 -5.41
CA LYS A 178 17.33 -22.61 -4.82
C LYS A 178 17.54 -21.51 -3.78
N GLY A 179 16.62 -20.60 -3.61
CA GLY A 179 16.68 -19.49 -2.64
C GLY A 179 17.64 -18.36 -3.00
N VAL A 180 18.29 -18.39 -4.17
CA VAL A 180 19.27 -17.37 -4.59
C VAL A 180 18.63 -16.00 -4.76
N ALA A 181 17.53 -15.91 -5.52
CA ALA A 181 16.81 -14.67 -5.71
C ALA A 181 16.21 -14.17 -4.39
N LYS A 182 15.67 -15.06 -3.55
CA LYS A 182 15.12 -14.69 -2.24
C LYS A 182 16.20 -14.15 -1.30
N LYS A 183 17.39 -14.75 -1.30
CA LYS A 183 18.56 -14.27 -0.54
C LYS A 183 18.95 -12.88 -1.02
N PHE A 184 19.11 -12.68 -2.33
CA PHE A 184 19.44 -11.40 -2.94
C PHE A 184 18.41 -10.31 -2.59
N LEU A 185 17.11 -10.59 -2.75
CA LEU A 185 16.04 -9.64 -2.40
C LEU A 185 16.10 -9.22 -0.93
N ARG A 186 16.30 -10.17 -0.03
CA ARG A 186 16.41 -9.92 1.42
C ARG A 186 17.61 -9.06 1.75
N GLU A 187 18.78 -9.39 1.25
CA GLU A 187 20.02 -8.67 1.53
C GLU A 187 19.96 -7.25 0.97
N THR A 188 19.52 -7.09 -0.28
CA THR A 188 19.40 -5.78 -0.93
C THR A 188 18.35 -4.91 -0.27
N SER A 189 17.13 -5.42 -0.01
CA SER A 189 16.08 -4.63 0.65
C SER A 189 16.48 -4.19 2.06
N SER A 190 17.15 -5.06 2.83
CA SER A 190 17.65 -4.72 4.17
C SER A 190 18.78 -3.69 4.12
N ALA A 191 19.66 -3.76 3.14
CA ALA A 191 20.72 -2.76 2.97
C ALA A 191 20.16 -1.39 2.62
N VAL A 192 19.18 -1.34 1.70
CA VAL A 192 18.51 -0.08 1.32
C VAL A 192 17.72 0.50 2.49
N GLN A 193 17.00 -0.31 3.24
CA GLN A 193 16.29 0.15 4.42
C GLN A 193 17.22 0.79 5.45
N ARG A 194 18.35 0.15 5.75
CA ARG A 194 19.37 0.73 6.65
C ARG A 194 19.90 2.06 6.13
N MET A 195 20.13 2.17 4.82
CA MET A 195 20.62 3.40 4.19
C MET A 195 19.58 4.54 4.29
N GLN A 196 18.30 4.23 4.07
CA GLN A 196 17.21 5.20 4.21
C GLN A 196 17.04 5.68 5.64
N LEU A 197 17.08 4.78 6.62
CA LEU A 197 17.01 5.12 8.06
C LEU A 197 18.18 6.01 8.49
N ARG A 198 19.42 5.73 8.03
CA ARG A 198 20.59 6.59 8.33
C ARG A 198 20.45 7.99 7.75
N ARG A 199 19.89 8.12 6.53
CA ARG A 199 19.63 9.45 5.93
C ARG A 199 18.59 10.24 6.72
N GLN A 200 17.54 9.59 7.20
CA GLN A 200 16.53 10.23 8.03
C GLN A 200 17.08 10.67 9.39
N ALA A 201 17.91 9.84 10.03
CA ALA A 201 18.54 10.16 11.31
C ALA A 201 19.63 11.23 11.22
N GLY A 202 20.30 11.37 10.07
CA GLY A 202 21.32 12.40 9.84
C GLY A 202 20.77 13.72 9.28
N ALA A 203 19.46 13.80 9.02
CA ALA A 203 18.78 15.01 8.55
C ALA A 203 18.01 15.73 9.68
N ALA A 204 18.15 15.30 10.94
CA ALA A 204 17.54 15.88 12.13
C ALA A 204 18.54 16.77 12.88
#